data_c037a30bb1c513e91e6f6b38f546b3c6
#
_entry.id   c037a30bb1c513e91e6f6b38f546b3c6
#
_cell.length_a   1.000
_cell.length_b   1.000
_cell.length_c   1.000
_cell.angle_alpha   90.00
_cell.angle_beta   90.00
_cell.angle_gamma   90.00
#
_symmetry.space_group_name_H-M   'P 1'
#
loop_
_entity.id
_entity.type
_entity.pdbx_description
1 polymer ?
#
loop_
_entity_poly.entity_id
_entity_poly.type
_entity_poly.pdbx_seq_one_letter_code
_entity_poly.pdbx_strand_id
1 'polypeptide(L)'
;MDKEKIALMKSRIEEQISKIDNKDFTLYFYVIDTKGVPSGSLAYIYDIAFGLKEMGYNVAMMHSEEEFVGVEEWLGKDYAELTHYNVEKKSVDITPSDILFIPEVYSNVMTATRKLPCQRIAILQSFEKLTEFIPFGASWMDLGIFKAITTTETNAKRLNKYFPAVSVDVIKPKVSKVFTKPEGMKKLMVNIVTRNQSDVNRIVKPFFWQYPMYQWVAFREVRGLSREDFSKALQEAAITVWVDDTTDFGYIPLEAMKCGSIVIGKAPESVPEWMWSEEDNVLDLTRAGIWVDNFENLPSVLASVIRTWTMDEIPSNIQETADELVSKYTEGSQLQDIKNVIIDKYINGRREEYIATLETLNNNENKE
;
A
#
# COMPACT_ATOMS: atom_id res chain seq x y z
N MET A 1 42.03 14.65 -16.05
CA MET A 1 41.65 13.23 -15.74
C MET A 1 42.19 12.37 -16.88
N ASP A 2 42.64 11.14 -16.61
CA ASP A 2 43.22 10.26 -17.63
C ASP A 2 42.24 9.99 -18.77
N LYS A 3 42.63 10.21 -20.03
CA LYS A 3 41.75 10.05 -21.20
C LYS A 3 41.14 8.65 -21.30
N GLU A 4 41.86 7.60 -20.91
CA GLU A 4 41.36 6.23 -20.88
C GLU A 4 40.24 6.07 -19.84
N LYS A 5 40.38 6.69 -18.67
CA LYS A 5 39.32 6.66 -17.64
C LYS A 5 38.05 7.38 -18.08
N ILE A 6 38.18 8.49 -18.78
CA ILE A 6 37.06 9.24 -19.32
C ILE A 6 36.35 8.40 -20.37
N ALA A 7 37.07 7.80 -21.32
CA ALA A 7 36.48 6.93 -22.35
C ALA A 7 35.75 5.73 -21.74
N LEU A 8 36.32 5.08 -20.72
CA LEU A 8 35.65 3.99 -20.00
C LEU A 8 34.41 4.45 -19.27
N MET A 9 34.42 5.63 -18.65
CA MET A 9 33.19 6.19 -18.00
C MET A 9 32.09 6.45 -19.03
N LYS A 10 32.41 7.07 -20.17
CA LYS A 10 31.45 7.32 -21.25
C LYS A 10 30.81 6.03 -21.74
N SER A 11 31.63 5.03 -22.06
CA SER A 11 31.14 3.72 -22.53
C SER A 11 30.18 3.05 -21.51
N ARG A 12 30.50 3.12 -20.21
CA ARG A 12 29.62 2.60 -19.16
C ARG A 12 28.31 3.37 -19.06
N ILE A 13 28.34 4.70 -19.19
CA ILE A 13 27.12 5.52 -19.14
C ILE A 13 26.24 5.24 -20.36
N GLU A 14 26.84 5.16 -21.56
CA GLU A 14 26.14 4.79 -22.80
C GLU A 14 25.47 3.40 -22.70
N GLU A 15 26.16 2.44 -22.10
CA GLU A 15 25.58 1.10 -21.82
C GLU A 15 24.35 1.22 -20.90
N GLN A 16 24.43 2.04 -19.83
CA GLN A 16 23.27 2.21 -18.91
C GLN A 16 22.08 2.89 -19.61
N ILE A 17 22.33 3.90 -20.44
CA ILE A 17 21.28 4.55 -21.23
C ILE A 17 20.63 3.52 -22.16
N SER A 18 21.44 2.73 -22.89
CA SER A 18 20.93 1.69 -23.78
C SER A 18 20.08 0.65 -23.07
N LYS A 19 20.48 0.22 -21.85
CA LYS A 19 19.68 -0.69 -21.03
C LYS A 19 18.34 -0.09 -20.64
N ILE A 20 18.32 1.19 -20.25
CA ILE A 20 17.07 1.88 -19.91
C ILE A 20 16.16 2.01 -21.13
N ASP A 21 16.69 2.42 -22.28
CA ASP A 21 15.95 2.59 -23.54
C ASP A 21 15.33 1.28 -24.03
N ASN A 22 16.04 0.18 -23.86
CA ASN A 22 15.57 -1.15 -24.26
C ASN A 22 14.81 -1.89 -23.15
N LYS A 23 14.61 -1.29 -21.97
CA LYS A 23 14.05 -1.94 -20.79
C LYS A 23 14.80 -3.20 -20.35
N ASP A 24 16.12 -3.25 -20.61
CA ASP A 24 17.01 -4.35 -20.26
C ASP A 24 17.59 -4.17 -18.85
N PHE A 25 16.69 -4.09 -17.88
CA PHE A 25 16.96 -4.03 -16.43
C PHE A 25 15.76 -4.60 -15.68
N THR A 26 15.95 -4.88 -14.39
CA THR A 26 14.91 -5.49 -13.56
C THR A 26 14.54 -4.59 -12.39
N LEU A 27 13.25 -4.53 -12.11
CA LEU A 27 12.67 -3.89 -10.93
C LEU A 27 12.45 -4.98 -9.88
N TYR A 28 13.26 -4.97 -8.85
CA TYR A 28 13.22 -5.94 -7.75
C TYR A 28 12.39 -5.42 -6.59
N PHE A 29 11.51 -6.24 -6.05
CA PHE A 29 10.74 -5.94 -4.85
C PHE A 29 11.07 -6.96 -3.76
N TYR A 30 11.61 -6.49 -2.64
CA TYR A 30 11.83 -7.36 -1.50
C TYR A 30 10.53 -7.57 -0.73
N VAL A 31 10.18 -8.83 -0.46
CA VAL A 31 8.91 -9.22 0.16
C VAL A 31 9.11 -10.31 1.21
N ILE A 32 8.14 -10.41 2.12
CA ILE A 32 8.01 -11.51 3.07
C ILE A 32 6.94 -12.48 2.56
N ASP A 33 7.08 -13.75 2.93
CA ASP A 33 6.00 -14.71 2.80
C ASP A 33 5.09 -14.69 4.03
N THR A 34 3.84 -14.34 3.82
CA THR A 34 2.83 -14.35 4.89
C THR A 34 2.22 -15.74 5.14
N LYS A 35 2.79 -16.80 4.52
CA LYS A 35 2.32 -18.19 4.64
C LYS A 35 0.83 -18.32 4.30
N GLY A 36 0.39 -17.65 3.25
CA GLY A 36 -1.00 -17.65 2.80
C GLY A 36 -1.94 -16.74 3.59
N VAL A 37 -1.45 -16.01 4.59
CA VAL A 37 -2.28 -15.05 5.34
C VAL A 37 -2.43 -13.74 4.55
N PRO A 38 -3.67 -13.30 4.24
CA PRO A 38 -3.90 -12.05 3.53
C PRO A 38 -3.30 -10.82 4.25
N SER A 39 -2.63 -9.95 3.49
CA SER A 39 -1.98 -8.75 3.98
C SER A 39 -2.16 -7.58 3.00
N GLY A 40 -2.77 -6.50 3.47
CA GLY A 40 -2.93 -5.28 2.67
C GLY A 40 -1.58 -4.66 2.26
N SER A 41 -0.59 -4.72 3.15
CA SER A 41 0.76 -4.22 2.88
C SER A 41 1.43 -5.00 1.75
N LEU A 42 1.29 -6.33 1.77
CA LEU A 42 1.85 -7.17 0.73
C LEU A 42 1.07 -7.00 -0.60
N ALA A 43 -0.26 -6.93 -0.53
CA ALA A 43 -1.10 -6.64 -1.69
C ALA A 43 -0.67 -5.37 -2.43
N TYR A 44 -0.36 -4.29 -1.69
CA TYR A 44 0.11 -3.04 -2.28
C TYR A 44 1.41 -3.20 -3.08
N ILE A 45 2.38 -3.94 -2.54
CA ILE A 45 3.66 -4.19 -3.22
C ILE A 45 3.45 -5.01 -4.50
N TYR A 46 2.64 -6.06 -4.41
CA TYR A 46 2.32 -6.91 -5.56
C TYR A 46 1.49 -6.16 -6.61
N ASP A 47 0.58 -5.29 -6.21
CA ASP A 47 -0.21 -4.45 -7.12
C ASP A 47 0.70 -3.51 -7.93
N ILE A 48 1.71 -2.89 -7.30
CA ILE A 48 2.71 -2.05 -8.01
C ILE A 48 3.57 -2.92 -8.94
N ALA A 49 4.08 -4.04 -8.44
CA ALA A 49 4.93 -4.96 -9.21
C ALA A 49 4.19 -5.49 -10.46
N PHE A 50 2.95 -5.91 -10.28
CA PHE A 50 2.12 -6.40 -11.38
C PHE A 50 1.78 -5.30 -12.38
N GLY A 51 1.44 -4.08 -11.91
CA GLY A 51 1.20 -2.94 -12.79
C GLY A 51 2.41 -2.58 -13.66
N LEU A 52 3.62 -2.63 -13.11
CA LEU A 52 4.85 -2.42 -13.87
C LEU A 52 5.11 -3.53 -14.89
N LYS A 53 4.81 -4.78 -14.54
CA LYS A 53 4.89 -5.91 -15.47
C LYS A 53 3.93 -5.74 -16.64
N GLU A 54 2.68 -5.36 -16.39
CA GLU A 54 1.67 -5.05 -17.42
C GLU A 54 2.12 -3.90 -18.37
N MET A 55 2.92 -2.95 -17.84
CA MET A 55 3.54 -1.88 -18.62
C MET A 55 4.79 -2.35 -19.40
N GLY A 56 5.12 -3.64 -19.35
CA GLY A 56 6.20 -4.27 -20.12
C GLY A 56 7.60 -4.09 -19.50
N TYR A 57 7.70 -3.92 -18.17
CA TYR A 57 8.96 -3.94 -17.46
C TYR A 57 9.28 -5.33 -16.91
N ASN A 58 10.56 -5.65 -16.80
CA ASN A 58 11.01 -6.85 -16.11
C ASN A 58 10.87 -6.61 -14.60
N VAL A 59 10.08 -7.46 -13.95
CA VAL A 59 9.80 -7.35 -12.51
C VAL A 59 10.06 -8.67 -11.83
N ALA A 60 10.68 -8.64 -10.67
CA ALA A 60 10.92 -9.82 -9.86
C ALA A 60 10.73 -9.54 -8.37
N MET A 61 10.19 -10.53 -7.67
CA MET A 61 10.02 -10.52 -6.22
C MET A 61 11.22 -11.22 -5.58
N MET A 62 11.80 -10.65 -4.53
CA MET A 62 12.95 -11.22 -3.80
C MET A 62 12.53 -11.56 -2.38
N HIS A 63 12.95 -12.71 -1.89
CA HIS A 63 12.67 -13.16 -0.52
C HIS A 63 13.82 -14.04 0.01
N SER A 64 13.86 -14.24 1.33
CA SER A 64 14.85 -15.11 1.99
C SER A 64 14.24 -16.41 2.54
N GLU A 65 12.92 -16.60 2.46
CA GLU A 65 12.24 -17.76 2.99
C GLU A 65 12.60 -19.04 2.22
N GLU A 66 12.87 -20.12 2.97
CA GLU A 66 13.22 -21.41 2.39
C GLU A 66 12.08 -22.03 1.59
N GLU A 67 10.88 -21.99 2.16
CA GLU A 67 9.62 -22.38 1.52
C GLU A 67 8.75 -21.14 1.36
N PHE A 68 8.51 -20.74 0.13
CA PHE A 68 7.70 -19.59 -0.22
C PHE A 68 6.33 -20.05 -0.72
N VAL A 69 5.26 -19.69 0.00
CA VAL A 69 3.87 -20.07 -0.34
C VAL A 69 3.30 -19.15 -1.42
N GLY A 70 3.66 -17.84 -1.38
CA GLY A 70 3.16 -16.86 -2.34
C GLY A 70 1.83 -16.22 -1.94
N VAL A 71 1.23 -15.53 -2.90
CA VAL A 71 0.03 -14.72 -2.70
C VAL A 71 -1.16 -15.14 -3.57
N GLU A 72 -0.98 -16.10 -4.46
CA GLU A 72 -1.92 -16.46 -5.53
C GLU A 72 -3.26 -16.94 -4.99
N GLU A 73 -3.25 -17.70 -3.88
CA GLU A 73 -4.47 -18.25 -3.28
C GLU A 73 -5.40 -17.18 -2.70
N TRP A 74 -4.82 -16.09 -2.17
CA TRP A 74 -5.62 -15.06 -1.52
C TRP A 74 -5.68 -13.73 -2.27
N LEU A 75 -4.66 -13.40 -3.08
CA LEU A 75 -4.60 -12.15 -3.84
C LEU A 75 -5.17 -12.30 -5.25
N GLY A 76 -4.88 -13.43 -5.90
CA GLY A 76 -5.33 -13.78 -7.25
C GLY A 76 -4.27 -14.49 -8.08
N LYS A 77 -4.71 -15.35 -9.00
CA LYS A 77 -3.83 -16.20 -9.82
C LYS A 77 -2.93 -15.43 -10.78
N ASP A 78 -3.35 -14.23 -11.19
CA ASP A 78 -2.57 -13.38 -12.11
C ASP A 78 -1.21 -13.00 -11.51
N TYR A 79 -1.11 -12.93 -10.19
CA TYR A 79 0.14 -12.62 -9.48
C TYR A 79 1.17 -13.77 -9.51
N ALA A 80 0.76 -15.02 -9.85
CA ALA A 80 1.66 -16.17 -10.05
C ALA A 80 2.63 -15.95 -11.22
N GLU A 81 2.31 -15.04 -12.14
CA GLU A 81 3.18 -14.69 -13.24
C GLU A 81 4.42 -13.88 -12.85
N LEU A 82 4.47 -13.31 -11.62
CA LEU A 82 5.63 -12.60 -11.13
C LEU A 82 6.74 -13.60 -10.77
N THR A 83 7.94 -13.34 -11.26
CA THR A 83 9.11 -14.18 -10.96
C THR A 83 9.56 -13.98 -9.53
N HIS A 84 9.85 -15.07 -8.80
CA HIS A 84 10.36 -15.04 -7.45
C HIS A 84 11.79 -15.56 -7.36
N TYR A 85 12.64 -14.86 -6.63
CA TYR A 85 14.02 -15.24 -6.33
C TYR A 85 14.24 -15.38 -4.84
N ASN A 86 14.67 -16.58 -4.42
CA ASN A 86 15.23 -16.77 -3.09
C ASN A 86 16.69 -16.32 -3.10
N VAL A 87 16.98 -15.23 -2.36
CA VAL A 87 18.31 -14.58 -2.33
C VAL A 87 19.37 -15.42 -1.61
N GLU A 88 18.98 -16.38 -0.78
CA GLU A 88 19.90 -17.28 -0.09
C GLU A 88 20.28 -18.50 -0.95
N LYS A 89 19.36 -18.92 -1.83
CA LYS A 89 19.56 -20.10 -2.70
C LYS A 89 20.22 -19.76 -4.04
N LYS A 90 20.02 -18.54 -4.55
CA LYS A 90 20.50 -18.10 -5.86
C LYS A 90 21.08 -16.70 -5.78
N SER A 91 22.34 -16.57 -6.17
CA SER A 91 22.92 -15.25 -6.41
C SER A 91 22.22 -14.56 -7.57
N VAL A 92 21.75 -13.35 -7.37
CA VAL A 92 21.17 -12.47 -8.39
C VAL A 92 22.21 -11.43 -8.72
N ASP A 93 22.60 -11.35 -10.00
CA ASP A 93 23.52 -10.31 -10.46
C ASP A 93 22.75 -8.99 -10.65
N ILE A 94 22.91 -8.10 -9.68
CA ILE A 94 22.24 -6.80 -9.65
C ILE A 94 23.16 -5.76 -10.30
N THR A 95 22.66 -5.12 -11.34
CA THR A 95 23.39 -4.16 -12.18
C THR A 95 23.08 -2.71 -11.78
N PRO A 96 23.89 -1.72 -12.23
CA PRO A 96 23.58 -0.32 -12.00
C PRO A 96 22.27 0.16 -12.60
N SER A 97 21.73 -0.48 -13.64
CA SER A 97 20.44 -0.12 -14.25
C SER A 97 19.24 -0.60 -13.45
N ASP A 98 19.41 -1.61 -12.59
CA ASP A 98 18.32 -2.18 -11.80
C ASP A 98 17.83 -1.22 -10.70
N ILE A 99 16.63 -1.49 -10.18
CA ILE A 99 16.06 -0.78 -9.04
C ILE A 99 15.60 -1.81 -8.01
N LEU A 100 15.94 -1.59 -6.75
CA LEU A 100 15.54 -2.44 -5.63
C LEU A 100 14.62 -1.68 -4.69
N PHE A 101 13.38 -2.14 -4.57
CA PHE A 101 12.38 -1.62 -3.64
C PHE A 101 12.41 -2.44 -2.35
N ILE A 102 12.53 -1.75 -1.20
CA ILE A 102 12.69 -2.38 0.11
C ILE A 102 11.65 -1.79 1.08
N PRO A 103 10.71 -2.58 1.62
CA PRO A 103 9.76 -2.10 2.62
C PRO A 103 10.45 -1.63 3.91
N GLU A 104 9.82 -0.71 4.62
CA GLU A 104 10.30 -0.06 5.84
C GLU A 104 10.70 -1.02 6.96
N VAL A 105 10.10 -2.20 6.98
CA VAL A 105 10.36 -3.24 8.00
C VAL A 105 11.69 -3.99 7.80
N TYR A 106 12.38 -3.77 6.68
CA TYR A 106 13.61 -4.48 6.31
C TYR A 106 14.88 -3.62 6.41
N SER A 107 15.12 -2.98 7.54
CA SER A 107 16.34 -2.21 7.78
C SER A 107 17.62 -3.06 7.67
N ASN A 108 17.55 -4.35 8.00
CA ASN A 108 18.64 -5.31 7.81
C ASN A 108 18.97 -5.51 6.32
N VAL A 109 17.97 -5.64 5.44
CA VAL A 109 18.14 -5.73 3.98
C VAL A 109 18.69 -4.41 3.43
N MET A 110 18.18 -3.25 3.90
CA MET A 110 18.72 -1.94 3.53
C MET A 110 20.22 -1.85 3.86
N THR A 111 20.63 -2.35 5.03
CA THR A 111 22.03 -2.40 5.46
C THR A 111 22.87 -3.35 4.59
N ALA A 112 22.41 -4.57 4.39
CA ALA A 112 23.11 -5.59 3.62
C ALA A 112 23.30 -5.19 2.15
N THR A 113 22.33 -4.50 1.57
CA THR A 113 22.34 -4.07 0.17
C THR A 113 23.00 -2.70 -0.07
N ARG A 114 23.56 -2.05 0.97
CA ARG A 114 24.13 -0.69 0.88
C ARG A 114 25.20 -0.53 -0.19
N LYS A 115 25.94 -1.59 -0.51
CA LYS A 115 27.03 -1.58 -1.49
C LYS A 115 26.61 -2.00 -2.90
N LEU A 116 25.35 -2.37 -3.10
CA LEU A 116 24.87 -2.73 -4.43
C LEU A 116 24.91 -1.51 -5.37
N PRO A 117 25.24 -1.72 -6.64
CA PRO A 117 25.36 -0.62 -7.60
C PRO A 117 24.02 -0.04 -8.04
N CYS A 118 22.90 -0.73 -7.77
CA CYS A 118 21.56 -0.33 -8.18
C CYS A 118 21.01 0.84 -7.36
N GLN A 119 19.99 1.49 -7.89
CA GLN A 119 19.17 2.43 -7.11
C GLN A 119 18.32 1.65 -6.11
N ARG A 120 18.29 2.12 -4.86
CA ARG A 120 17.45 1.53 -3.80
C ARG A 120 16.41 2.53 -3.35
N ILE A 121 15.17 2.07 -3.28
CA ILE A 121 13.99 2.88 -2.94
C ILE A 121 13.29 2.21 -1.77
N ALA A 122 13.07 2.95 -0.69
CA ALA A 122 12.26 2.43 0.41
C ALA A 122 10.76 2.50 0.08
N ILE A 123 9.99 1.55 0.59
CA ILE A 123 8.52 1.58 0.57
C ILE A 123 8.06 1.82 2.00
N LEU A 124 7.39 2.95 2.26
CA LEU A 124 6.78 3.24 3.56
C LEU A 124 5.27 3.06 3.48
N GLN A 125 4.76 2.11 4.24
CA GLN A 125 3.33 1.88 4.38
C GLN A 125 2.81 2.16 5.79
N SER A 126 3.68 2.08 6.81
CA SER A 126 3.35 2.40 8.19
C SER A 126 4.51 3.14 8.86
N PHE A 127 4.22 4.35 9.33
CA PHE A 127 5.21 5.16 10.05
C PHE A 127 5.54 4.54 11.43
N GLU A 128 4.58 3.89 12.06
CA GLU A 128 4.79 3.16 13.31
C GLU A 128 5.81 2.03 13.12
N LYS A 129 5.64 1.22 12.07
CA LYS A 129 6.58 0.15 11.73
C LYS A 129 7.96 0.68 11.38
N LEU A 130 8.05 1.80 10.68
CA LEU A 130 9.36 2.44 10.46
C LEU A 130 10.07 2.72 11.78
N THR A 131 9.38 3.27 12.78
CA THR A 131 9.98 3.56 14.09
C THR A 131 10.36 2.30 14.88
N GLU A 132 9.64 1.22 14.68
CA GLU A 132 9.92 -0.09 15.31
C GLU A 132 11.16 -0.78 14.70
N PHE A 133 11.29 -0.76 13.38
CA PHE A 133 12.30 -1.54 12.67
C PHE A 133 13.59 -0.79 12.31
N ILE A 134 13.59 0.54 12.37
CA ILE A 134 14.83 1.30 12.16
C ILE A 134 15.75 1.15 13.39
N PRO A 135 17.05 0.84 13.23
CA PRO A 135 17.95 0.72 14.35
C PRO A 135 18.06 2.03 15.15
N PHE A 136 18.14 1.92 16.47
CA PHE A 136 18.28 3.08 17.35
C PHE A 136 19.49 3.95 16.94
N GLY A 137 19.26 5.25 16.77
CA GLY A 137 20.28 6.21 16.37
C GLY A 137 20.63 6.21 14.88
N ALA A 138 20.02 5.35 14.06
CA ALA A 138 20.19 5.34 12.62
C ALA A 138 19.06 6.13 11.91
N SER A 139 19.37 6.62 10.71
CA SER A 139 18.42 7.16 9.76
C SER A 139 18.44 6.34 8.46
N TRP A 140 17.47 6.53 7.61
CA TRP A 140 17.47 5.89 6.28
C TRP A 140 18.71 6.27 5.45
N MET A 141 19.24 7.47 5.62
CA MET A 141 20.48 7.88 4.95
C MET A 141 21.68 7.05 5.40
N ASP A 142 21.75 6.71 6.70
CA ASP A 142 22.80 5.82 7.22
C ASP A 142 22.70 4.41 6.62
N LEU A 143 21.49 3.98 6.27
CA LEU A 143 21.22 2.75 5.56
C LEU A 143 21.41 2.90 4.02
N GLY A 144 21.73 4.13 3.56
CA GLY A 144 21.97 4.47 2.16
C GLY A 144 20.69 4.55 1.32
N ILE A 145 19.57 4.90 1.94
CA ILE A 145 18.27 5.16 1.29
C ILE A 145 18.11 6.68 1.16
N PHE A 146 17.92 7.15 -0.07
CA PHE A 146 17.74 8.56 -0.41
C PHE A 146 16.46 8.83 -1.20
N LYS A 147 15.73 7.77 -1.59
CA LYS A 147 14.45 7.84 -2.26
C LYS A 147 13.46 6.89 -1.59
N ALA A 148 12.22 7.31 -1.49
CA ALA A 148 11.16 6.51 -0.93
C ALA A 148 9.83 6.73 -1.68
N ILE A 149 8.99 5.71 -1.68
CA ILE A 149 7.58 5.81 -2.03
C ILE A 149 6.73 5.53 -0.79
N THR A 150 5.59 6.17 -0.70
CA THR A 150 4.63 5.95 0.39
C THR A 150 3.19 5.91 -0.13
N THR A 151 2.28 5.45 0.71
CA THR A 151 0.86 5.26 0.38
C THR A 151 0.04 6.54 0.53
N THR A 152 0.52 7.54 1.31
CA THR A 152 -0.26 8.71 1.70
C THR A 152 0.60 9.99 1.72
N GLU A 153 -0.02 11.14 1.44
CA GLU A 153 0.61 12.46 1.57
C GLU A 153 0.98 12.76 3.03
N THR A 154 0.20 12.25 3.98
CA THR A 154 0.50 12.38 5.41
C THR A 154 1.82 11.73 5.77
N ASN A 155 2.09 10.52 5.28
CA ASN A 155 3.36 9.84 5.48
C ASN A 155 4.51 10.52 4.75
N ALA A 156 4.27 11.04 3.55
CA ALA A 156 5.28 11.83 2.83
C ALA A 156 5.69 13.07 3.64
N LYS A 157 4.72 13.82 4.19
CA LYS A 157 4.99 14.96 5.06
C LYS A 157 5.76 14.57 6.34
N ARG A 158 5.41 13.44 6.97
CA ARG A 158 6.13 12.91 8.14
C ARG A 158 7.57 12.54 7.80
N LEU A 159 7.81 11.82 6.70
CA LEU A 159 9.15 11.47 6.24
C LEU A 159 9.99 12.71 5.96
N ASN A 160 9.47 13.68 5.22
CA ASN A 160 10.18 14.93 4.92
C ASN A 160 10.55 15.71 6.18
N LYS A 161 9.74 15.61 7.24
CA LYS A 161 10.03 16.24 8.53
C LYS A 161 11.21 15.58 9.24
N TYR A 162 11.29 14.24 9.24
CA TYR A 162 12.32 13.49 9.98
C TYR A 162 13.55 13.15 9.13
N PHE A 163 13.37 12.98 7.82
CA PHE A 163 14.44 12.63 6.88
C PHE A 163 14.44 13.60 5.68
N PRO A 164 14.76 14.89 5.87
CA PRO A 164 14.62 15.93 4.84
C PRO A 164 15.51 15.71 3.60
N ALA A 165 16.52 14.87 3.68
CA ALA A 165 17.40 14.52 2.56
C ALA A 165 16.89 13.29 1.77
N VAL A 166 15.79 12.66 2.18
CA VAL A 166 15.16 11.58 1.44
C VAL A 166 14.06 12.17 0.53
N SER A 167 14.20 11.98 -0.78
CA SER A 167 13.12 12.33 -1.73
C SER A 167 11.97 11.35 -1.58
N VAL A 168 10.78 11.86 -1.29
CA VAL A 168 9.59 11.04 -1.04
C VAL A 168 8.52 11.32 -2.08
N ASP A 169 7.96 10.27 -2.67
CA ASP A 169 6.87 10.32 -3.61
C ASP A 169 5.69 9.46 -3.13
N VAL A 170 4.48 9.80 -3.58
CA VAL A 170 3.27 9.09 -3.20
C VAL A 170 2.77 8.25 -4.37
N ILE A 171 2.52 6.96 -4.12
CA ILE A 171 1.77 6.07 -4.99
C ILE A 171 0.58 5.59 -4.19
N LYS A 172 -0.60 6.09 -4.51
CA LYS A 172 -1.82 5.74 -3.76
C LYS A 172 -2.20 4.29 -3.99
N PRO A 173 -2.65 3.59 -2.94
CA PRO A 173 -3.20 2.26 -3.11
C PRO A 173 -4.47 2.27 -3.96
N LYS A 174 -4.80 1.13 -4.57
CA LYS A 174 -6.09 0.93 -5.27
C LYS A 174 -7.04 0.07 -4.45
N VAL A 175 -8.33 0.28 -4.61
CA VAL A 175 -9.35 -0.68 -4.21
C VAL A 175 -9.65 -1.58 -5.41
N SER A 176 -9.39 -2.88 -5.26
CA SER A 176 -9.48 -3.85 -6.34
C SER A 176 -10.86 -3.84 -7.02
N LYS A 177 -10.89 -4.13 -8.32
CA LYS A 177 -12.12 -4.27 -9.11
C LYS A 177 -13.02 -5.44 -8.69
N VAL A 178 -12.49 -6.40 -7.92
CA VAL A 178 -13.29 -7.51 -7.38
C VAL A 178 -14.35 -7.01 -6.36
N PHE A 179 -14.07 -5.89 -5.69
CA PHE A 179 -15.03 -5.26 -4.80
C PHE A 179 -16.04 -4.46 -5.62
N THR A 180 -17.29 -4.90 -5.63
CA THR A 180 -18.39 -4.28 -6.36
C THR A 180 -19.65 -4.32 -5.52
N LYS A 181 -20.60 -3.42 -5.78
CA LYS A 181 -21.93 -3.51 -5.19
C LYS A 181 -22.64 -4.77 -5.67
N PRO A 182 -23.42 -5.47 -4.81
CA PRO A 182 -24.23 -6.58 -5.25
C PRO A 182 -25.39 -6.12 -6.13
N GLU A 183 -25.86 -6.99 -7.02
CA GLU A 183 -27.04 -6.71 -7.84
C GLU A 183 -28.37 -6.72 -7.02
N GLY A 184 -28.35 -7.38 -5.87
CA GLY A 184 -29.52 -7.54 -4.99
C GLY A 184 -29.43 -6.76 -3.69
N MET A 185 -30.49 -6.87 -2.87
CA MET A 185 -30.52 -6.28 -1.54
C MET A 185 -29.54 -6.99 -0.60
N LYS A 186 -28.83 -6.21 0.19
CA LYS A 186 -27.97 -6.70 1.26
C LYS A 186 -28.77 -7.29 2.41
N LYS A 187 -28.23 -8.27 3.09
CA LYS A 187 -28.81 -8.81 4.33
C LYS A 187 -28.49 -7.88 5.49
N LEU A 188 -29.43 -7.71 6.41
CA LEU A 188 -29.15 -7.07 7.68
C LEU A 188 -28.28 -8.01 8.53
N MET A 189 -27.01 -7.94 8.28
CA MET A 189 -25.93 -8.67 8.93
C MET A 189 -24.82 -7.68 9.21
N VAL A 190 -24.08 -7.89 10.30
CA VAL A 190 -22.95 -7.10 10.70
C VAL A 190 -21.67 -7.92 10.53
N ASN A 191 -20.82 -7.52 9.59
CA ASN A 191 -19.46 -8.00 9.54
C ASN A 191 -18.62 -7.27 10.59
N ILE A 192 -17.73 -8.00 11.26
CA ILE A 192 -16.72 -7.41 12.16
C ILE A 192 -15.36 -7.76 11.60
N VAL A 193 -14.58 -6.72 11.29
CA VAL A 193 -13.22 -6.83 10.77
C VAL A 193 -12.28 -6.12 11.72
N THR A 194 -11.48 -6.88 12.45
CA THR A 194 -10.54 -6.36 13.45
C THR A 194 -9.20 -7.08 13.35
N ARG A 195 -8.12 -6.45 13.80
CA ARG A 195 -6.83 -7.13 13.98
C ARG A 195 -6.84 -8.05 15.20
N ASN A 196 -7.46 -7.60 16.29
CA ASN A 196 -7.48 -8.33 17.55
C ASN A 196 -8.79 -9.09 17.70
N GLN A 197 -8.73 -10.42 17.83
CA GLN A 197 -9.91 -11.25 18.02
C GLN A 197 -10.69 -10.89 19.30
N SER A 198 -10.01 -10.37 20.33
CA SER A 198 -10.65 -9.90 21.56
C SER A 198 -11.67 -8.77 21.31
N ASP A 199 -11.47 -7.95 20.27
CA ASP A 199 -12.33 -6.82 19.97
C ASP A 199 -13.72 -7.28 19.49
N VAL A 200 -13.82 -8.44 18.84
CA VAL A 200 -15.13 -9.02 18.49
C VAL A 200 -16.03 -9.15 19.72
N ASN A 201 -15.49 -9.74 20.81
CA ASN A 201 -16.24 -9.88 22.07
C ASN A 201 -16.53 -8.54 22.73
N ARG A 202 -15.61 -7.56 22.63
CA ARG A 202 -15.79 -6.20 23.17
C ARG A 202 -16.86 -5.39 22.42
N ILE A 203 -17.19 -5.77 21.19
CA ILE A 203 -18.26 -5.15 20.39
C ILE A 203 -19.58 -5.89 20.64
N VAL A 204 -19.59 -7.21 20.42
CA VAL A 204 -20.82 -8.01 20.36
C VAL A 204 -21.48 -8.17 21.73
N LYS A 205 -20.69 -8.44 22.78
CA LYS A 205 -21.26 -8.67 24.12
C LYS A 205 -21.93 -7.39 24.69
N PRO A 206 -21.24 -6.22 24.74
CA PRO A 206 -21.86 -4.98 25.21
C PRO A 206 -23.06 -4.57 24.36
N PHE A 207 -23.03 -4.82 23.03
CA PHE A 207 -24.18 -4.57 22.16
C PHE A 207 -25.41 -5.35 22.61
N PHE A 208 -25.34 -6.66 22.81
CA PHE A 208 -26.47 -7.46 23.25
C PHE A 208 -26.88 -7.21 24.70
N TRP A 209 -25.96 -6.76 25.57
CA TRP A 209 -26.32 -6.36 26.94
C TRP A 209 -27.16 -5.08 26.95
N GLN A 210 -26.83 -4.12 26.10
CA GLN A 210 -27.53 -2.84 26.03
C GLN A 210 -28.80 -2.91 25.15
N TYR A 211 -28.78 -3.75 24.12
CA TYR A 211 -29.84 -3.83 23.11
C TYR A 211 -30.32 -5.27 22.88
N PRO A 212 -30.90 -5.95 23.89
CA PRO A 212 -31.31 -7.34 23.81
C PRO A 212 -32.40 -7.59 22.75
N MET A 213 -33.16 -6.55 22.34
CA MET A 213 -34.14 -6.65 21.27
C MET A 213 -33.54 -6.95 19.89
N TYR A 214 -32.24 -6.82 19.72
CA TYR A 214 -31.54 -7.11 18.45
C TYR A 214 -30.86 -8.48 18.42
N GLN A 215 -31.22 -9.42 19.31
CA GLN A 215 -30.60 -10.77 19.32
C GLN A 215 -30.84 -11.55 18.00
N TRP A 216 -31.72 -11.12 17.16
CA TRP A 216 -32.00 -11.68 15.84
C TRP A 216 -31.01 -11.16 14.75
N VAL A 217 -30.22 -10.15 15.03
CA VAL A 217 -29.22 -9.64 14.09
C VAL A 217 -28.01 -10.56 14.06
N ALA A 218 -27.62 -10.99 12.87
CA ALA A 218 -26.47 -11.86 12.69
C ALA A 218 -25.16 -11.03 12.71
N PHE A 219 -24.20 -11.48 13.51
CA PHE A 219 -22.83 -10.97 13.53
C PHE A 219 -21.89 -12.02 12.94
N ARG A 220 -20.95 -11.58 12.11
CA ARG A 220 -19.94 -12.44 11.50
C ARG A 220 -18.56 -11.82 11.64
N GLU A 221 -17.64 -12.53 12.31
CA GLU A 221 -16.21 -12.21 12.23
C GLU A 221 -15.71 -12.56 10.83
N VAL A 222 -15.01 -11.61 10.19
CA VAL A 222 -14.44 -11.78 8.85
C VAL A 222 -12.91 -11.68 8.97
N ARG A 223 -12.23 -12.79 8.75
CA ARG A 223 -10.78 -12.90 8.89
C ARG A 223 -10.21 -13.98 7.96
N GLY A 224 -9.01 -13.75 7.42
CA GLY A 224 -8.23 -14.77 6.71
C GLY A 224 -8.86 -15.25 5.40
N LEU A 225 -9.75 -14.48 4.80
CA LEU A 225 -10.41 -14.81 3.55
C LEU A 225 -9.55 -14.39 2.35
N SER A 226 -9.68 -15.11 1.24
CA SER A 226 -9.21 -14.64 -0.05
C SER A 226 -9.85 -13.30 -0.41
N ARG A 227 -9.24 -12.53 -1.31
CA ARG A 227 -9.79 -11.25 -1.78
C ARG A 227 -11.20 -11.43 -2.36
N GLU A 228 -11.44 -12.52 -3.09
CA GLU A 228 -12.74 -12.84 -3.67
C GLU A 228 -13.79 -13.18 -2.59
N ASP A 229 -13.44 -14.02 -1.62
CA ASP A 229 -14.38 -14.41 -0.56
C ASP A 229 -14.63 -13.26 0.42
N PHE A 230 -13.60 -12.41 0.64
CA PHE A 230 -13.77 -11.18 1.41
C PHE A 230 -14.74 -10.23 0.70
N SER A 231 -14.61 -10.05 -0.62
CA SER A 231 -15.57 -9.26 -1.41
C SER A 231 -17.00 -9.79 -1.27
N LYS A 232 -17.20 -11.11 -1.43
CA LYS A 232 -18.54 -11.73 -1.23
C LYS A 232 -19.09 -11.46 0.18
N ALA A 233 -18.23 -11.58 1.20
CA ALA A 233 -18.63 -11.29 2.57
C ALA A 233 -19.07 -9.83 2.74
N LEU A 234 -18.35 -8.87 2.15
CA LEU A 234 -18.70 -7.46 2.19
C LEU A 234 -19.97 -7.14 1.37
N GLN A 235 -20.17 -7.81 0.22
CA GLN A 235 -21.36 -7.66 -0.61
C GLN A 235 -22.63 -8.13 0.11
N GLU A 236 -22.52 -9.22 0.88
CA GLU A 236 -23.67 -9.83 1.57
C GLU A 236 -24.17 -8.98 2.74
N ALA A 237 -23.27 -8.39 3.54
CA ALA A 237 -23.61 -7.69 4.77
C ALA A 237 -23.91 -6.20 4.56
N ALA A 238 -25.01 -5.74 5.16
CA ALA A 238 -25.41 -4.34 5.13
C ALA A 238 -24.44 -3.43 5.90
N ILE A 239 -23.86 -3.95 6.98
CA ILE A 239 -23.02 -3.18 7.90
C ILE A 239 -21.65 -3.87 8.06
N THR A 240 -20.58 -3.08 8.04
CA THR A 240 -19.24 -3.53 8.38
C THR A 240 -18.71 -2.70 9.52
N VAL A 241 -18.43 -3.33 10.65
CA VAL A 241 -17.68 -2.72 11.77
C VAL A 241 -16.21 -2.98 11.57
N TRP A 242 -15.43 -1.90 11.52
CA TRP A 242 -13.98 -1.96 11.38
C TRP A 242 -13.27 -1.33 12.56
N VAL A 243 -12.29 -2.04 13.10
CA VAL A 243 -11.43 -1.55 14.19
C VAL A 243 -9.98 -1.94 13.90
N ASP A 244 -9.15 -0.92 13.72
CA ASP A 244 -7.71 -1.06 13.53
C ASP A 244 -7.01 0.23 13.94
N ASP A 245 -6.29 0.22 15.06
CA ASP A 245 -5.62 1.40 15.59
C ASP A 245 -4.25 1.68 14.92
N THR A 246 -3.72 0.74 14.13
CA THR A 246 -2.34 0.77 13.63
C THR A 246 -2.19 1.01 12.13
N THR A 247 -3.28 1.25 11.41
CA THR A 247 -3.26 1.42 9.96
C THR A 247 -3.07 2.89 9.57
N ASP A 248 -2.20 3.17 8.59
CA ASP A 248 -2.05 4.51 8.04
C ASP A 248 -2.95 4.77 6.82
N PHE A 249 -3.40 3.72 6.12
CA PHE A 249 -4.24 3.87 4.93
C PHE A 249 -5.68 3.40 5.12
N GLY A 250 -5.91 2.21 5.70
CA GLY A 250 -7.25 1.67 5.93
C GLY A 250 -7.93 1.15 4.66
N TYR A 251 -7.47 0.04 4.10
CA TYR A 251 -8.08 -0.60 2.92
C TYR A 251 -9.51 -1.06 3.16
N ILE A 252 -9.72 -1.75 4.28
CA ILE A 252 -10.97 -2.47 4.58
C ILE A 252 -12.21 -1.57 4.55
N PRO A 253 -12.21 -0.36 5.15
CA PRO A 253 -13.33 0.56 5.02
C PRO A 253 -13.66 0.91 3.58
N LEU A 254 -12.66 1.21 2.75
CA LEU A 254 -12.85 1.56 1.35
C LEU A 254 -13.40 0.39 0.53
N GLU A 255 -12.92 -0.83 0.79
CA GLU A 255 -13.40 -2.05 0.17
C GLU A 255 -14.87 -2.34 0.56
N ALA A 256 -15.21 -2.15 1.83
CA ALA A 256 -16.58 -2.30 2.33
C ALA A 256 -17.52 -1.25 1.71
N MET A 257 -17.10 0.01 1.64
CA MET A 257 -17.85 1.09 0.97
C MET A 257 -18.08 0.77 -0.51
N LYS A 258 -17.05 0.29 -1.21
CA LYS A 258 -17.15 -0.10 -2.62
C LYS A 258 -18.14 -1.25 -2.83
N CYS A 259 -18.25 -2.14 -1.85
CA CYS A 259 -19.30 -3.18 -1.83
C CYS A 259 -20.67 -2.66 -1.36
N GLY A 260 -20.84 -1.37 -1.09
CA GLY A 260 -22.10 -0.79 -0.62
C GLY A 260 -22.44 -1.14 0.82
N SER A 261 -21.47 -1.51 1.66
CA SER A 261 -21.67 -1.72 3.09
C SER A 261 -21.57 -0.39 3.85
N ILE A 262 -22.44 -0.18 4.83
CA ILE A 262 -22.31 0.95 5.75
C ILE A 262 -21.15 0.64 6.70
N VAL A 263 -20.14 1.50 6.71
CA VAL A 263 -18.99 1.32 7.57
C VAL A 263 -19.20 2.05 8.89
N ILE A 264 -18.96 1.34 9.98
CA ILE A 264 -18.93 1.88 11.33
C ILE A 264 -17.58 1.51 11.95
N GLY A 265 -16.93 2.41 12.67
CA GLY A 265 -15.67 2.06 13.29
C GLY A 265 -15.22 3.03 14.37
N LYS A 266 -14.14 2.65 15.05
CA LYS A 266 -13.36 3.58 15.86
C LYS A 266 -12.32 4.22 14.93
N ALA A 267 -12.22 5.56 14.96
CA ALA A 267 -11.16 6.27 14.26
C ALA A 267 -9.80 5.78 14.77
N PRO A 268 -8.87 5.33 13.89
CA PRO A 268 -7.54 4.90 14.30
C PRO A 268 -6.73 6.09 14.84
N GLU A 269 -5.70 5.81 15.65
CA GLU A 269 -4.80 6.86 16.16
C GLU A 269 -4.06 7.57 15.02
N SER A 270 -3.61 6.81 14.02
CA SER A 270 -3.09 7.35 12.76
C SER A 270 -4.24 7.45 11.77
N VAL A 271 -4.95 8.58 11.80
CA VAL A 271 -6.14 8.78 10.96
C VAL A 271 -5.78 8.73 9.48
N PRO A 272 -6.37 7.83 8.67
CA PRO A 272 -6.18 7.79 7.22
C PRO A 272 -6.50 9.13 6.55
N GLU A 273 -5.70 9.54 5.55
CA GLU A 273 -5.90 10.84 4.90
C GLU A 273 -7.27 11.02 4.25
N TRP A 274 -7.91 9.95 3.81
CA TRP A 274 -9.25 10.01 3.21
C TRP A 274 -10.37 10.32 4.22
N MET A 275 -10.08 10.25 5.52
CA MET A 275 -10.99 10.69 6.59
C MET A 275 -10.88 12.19 6.87
N TRP A 276 -9.86 12.90 6.31
CA TRP A 276 -9.70 14.33 6.48
C TRP A 276 -10.51 15.11 5.46
N SER A 277 -11.06 16.26 5.87
CA SER A 277 -11.61 17.23 4.94
C SER A 277 -10.47 17.95 4.21
N GLU A 278 -10.55 17.97 2.86
CA GLU A 278 -9.58 18.69 2.03
C GLU A 278 -9.72 20.22 2.17
N GLU A 279 -10.94 20.71 2.46
CA GLU A 279 -11.24 22.14 2.48
C GLU A 279 -10.73 22.83 3.76
N ASP A 280 -10.87 22.16 4.91
CA ASP A 280 -10.60 22.79 6.21
C ASP A 280 -9.42 22.17 6.97
N ASN A 281 -8.79 21.13 6.44
CA ASN A 281 -7.78 20.33 7.12
C ASN A 281 -8.26 19.82 8.50
N VAL A 282 -9.56 19.57 8.62
CA VAL A 282 -10.26 19.10 9.81
C VAL A 282 -10.65 17.65 9.64
N LEU A 283 -10.53 16.86 10.70
CA LEU A 283 -11.00 15.49 10.71
C LEU A 283 -12.53 15.45 10.61
N ASP A 284 -13.05 14.93 9.51
CA ASP A 284 -14.49 14.71 9.32
C ASP A 284 -14.84 13.26 9.63
N LEU A 285 -15.24 13.00 10.87
CA LEU A 285 -15.63 11.66 11.32
C LEU A 285 -16.95 11.16 10.72
N THR A 286 -17.65 11.99 9.94
CA THR A 286 -18.90 11.59 9.27
C THR A 286 -18.70 11.29 7.78
N ARG A 287 -17.53 11.61 7.24
CA ARG A 287 -17.22 11.39 5.84
C ARG A 287 -17.07 9.91 5.55
N ALA A 288 -17.90 9.42 4.63
CA ALA A 288 -17.84 8.05 4.14
C ALA A 288 -17.79 6.98 5.25
N GLY A 289 -18.71 7.04 6.20
CA GLY A 289 -18.83 6.10 7.31
C GLY A 289 -19.25 6.80 8.60
N ILE A 290 -19.41 6.03 9.66
CA ILE A 290 -19.78 6.52 10.99
C ILE A 290 -18.67 6.17 11.97
N TRP A 291 -17.95 7.17 12.44
CA TRP A 291 -16.76 6.99 13.24
C TRP A 291 -16.97 7.45 14.67
N VAL A 292 -16.48 6.68 15.63
CA VAL A 292 -16.49 7.01 17.05
C VAL A 292 -15.08 7.25 17.57
N ASP A 293 -14.96 8.17 18.52
CA ASP A 293 -13.69 8.44 19.19
C ASP A 293 -13.40 7.40 20.27
N ASN A 294 -14.46 6.90 20.92
CA ASN A 294 -14.37 5.93 22.00
C ASN A 294 -15.03 4.61 21.59
N PHE A 295 -14.31 3.53 21.83
CA PHE A 295 -14.78 2.17 21.58
C PHE A 295 -16.10 1.83 22.27
N GLU A 296 -16.35 2.40 23.45
CA GLU A 296 -17.59 2.20 24.24
C GLU A 296 -18.85 2.74 23.53
N ASN A 297 -18.69 3.66 22.58
CA ASN A 297 -19.79 4.23 21.80
C ASN A 297 -20.23 3.36 20.61
N LEU A 298 -19.40 2.37 20.21
CA LEU A 298 -19.73 1.48 19.08
C LEU A 298 -21.08 0.78 19.22
N PRO A 299 -21.48 0.19 20.37
CA PRO A 299 -22.77 -0.47 20.52
C PRO A 299 -23.95 0.45 20.26
N SER A 300 -23.91 1.70 20.73
CA SER A 300 -25.02 2.65 20.56
C SER A 300 -25.15 3.13 19.12
N VAL A 301 -24.04 3.41 18.47
CA VAL A 301 -24.01 3.77 17.04
C VAL A 301 -24.51 2.63 16.17
N LEU A 302 -24.04 1.41 16.44
CA LEU A 302 -24.48 0.22 15.72
C LEU A 302 -25.99 -0.01 15.87
N ALA A 303 -26.54 0.13 17.08
CA ALA A 303 -27.98 0.01 17.33
C ALA A 303 -28.78 1.08 16.55
N SER A 304 -28.27 2.31 16.48
CA SER A 304 -28.87 3.40 15.70
C SER A 304 -28.91 3.05 14.20
N VAL A 305 -27.80 2.57 13.65
CA VAL A 305 -27.72 2.21 12.22
C VAL A 305 -28.62 1.01 11.90
N ILE A 306 -28.66 -0.02 12.75
CA ILE A 306 -29.58 -1.15 12.59
C ILE A 306 -31.03 -0.67 12.56
N ARG A 307 -31.43 0.23 13.47
CA ARG A 307 -32.76 0.81 13.51
C ARG A 307 -33.09 1.55 12.21
N THR A 308 -32.20 2.47 11.80
CA THR A 308 -32.37 3.27 10.59
C THR A 308 -32.45 2.38 9.33
N TRP A 309 -31.62 1.34 9.26
CA TRP A 309 -31.71 0.35 8.19
C TRP A 309 -33.09 -0.38 8.17
N THR A 310 -33.57 -0.80 9.34
CA THR A 310 -34.83 -1.54 9.46
C THR A 310 -36.05 -0.67 9.06
N MET A 311 -35.94 0.64 9.23
CA MET A 311 -36.97 1.62 8.87
C MET A 311 -36.85 2.11 7.42
N ASP A 312 -35.84 1.67 6.67
CA ASP A 312 -35.50 2.18 5.32
C ASP A 312 -35.23 3.69 5.31
N GLU A 313 -34.58 4.18 6.38
CA GLU A 313 -34.29 5.60 6.59
C GLU A 313 -32.80 5.90 6.49
N ILE A 314 -32.00 5.03 5.83
CA ILE A 314 -30.56 5.27 5.64
C ILE A 314 -30.38 6.51 4.75
N PRO A 315 -29.66 7.55 5.22
CA PRO A 315 -29.42 8.72 4.42
C PRO A 315 -28.64 8.39 3.15
N SER A 316 -29.15 8.82 1.99
CA SER A 316 -28.55 8.56 0.68
C SER A 316 -27.12 9.13 0.56
N ASN A 317 -26.87 10.25 1.23
CA ASN A 317 -25.56 10.92 1.22
C ASN A 317 -24.43 10.05 1.79
N ILE A 318 -24.69 9.10 2.70
CA ILE A 318 -23.65 8.17 3.20
C ILE A 318 -23.08 7.35 2.05
N GLN A 319 -23.96 6.81 1.20
CA GLN A 319 -23.51 6.00 0.07
C GLN A 319 -22.93 6.84 -1.06
N GLU A 320 -23.49 8.01 -1.33
CA GLU A 320 -22.97 8.94 -2.33
C GLU A 320 -21.56 9.41 -1.99
N THR A 321 -21.33 9.82 -0.74
CA THR A 321 -20.00 10.22 -0.25
C THR A 321 -19.00 9.05 -0.28
N ALA A 322 -19.46 7.83 0.05
CA ALA A 322 -18.64 6.64 -0.03
C ALA A 322 -18.21 6.33 -1.48
N ASP A 323 -19.14 6.43 -2.43
CA ASP A 323 -18.87 6.21 -3.86
C ASP A 323 -17.90 7.25 -4.43
N GLU A 324 -18.09 8.52 -4.10
CA GLU A 324 -17.19 9.60 -4.49
C GLU A 324 -15.77 9.36 -3.94
N LEU A 325 -15.66 9.01 -2.67
CA LEU A 325 -14.39 8.73 -2.04
C LEU A 325 -13.67 7.56 -2.71
N VAL A 326 -14.34 6.42 -2.87
CA VAL A 326 -13.75 5.20 -3.43
C VAL A 326 -13.35 5.40 -4.90
N SER A 327 -14.05 6.28 -5.65
CA SER A 327 -13.71 6.60 -7.04
C SER A 327 -12.30 7.18 -7.21
N LYS A 328 -11.69 7.71 -6.17
CA LYS A 328 -10.32 8.25 -6.16
C LYS A 328 -9.24 7.15 -6.08
N TYR A 329 -9.61 5.93 -5.65
CA TYR A 329 -8.70 4.80 -5.39
C TYR A 329 -8.92 3.67 -6.39
N THR A 330 -8.76 3.97 -7.66
CA THR A 330 -8.96 3.03 -8.76
C THR A 330 -7.64 2.41 -9.26
N GLU A 331 -7.75 1.34 -10.02
CA GLU A 331 -6.60 0.76 -10.73
C GLU A 331 -5.96 1.79 -11.67
N GLY A 332 -6.77 2.56 -12.40
CA GLY A 332 -6.28 3.60 -13.31
C GLY A 332 -5.52 4.72 -12.58
N SER A 333 -6.00 5.18 -11.42
CA SER A 333 -5.30 6.19 -10.63
C SER A 333 -3.96 5.66 -10.10
N GLN A 334 -3.90 4.42 -9.61
CA GLN A 334 -2.64 3.82 -9.16
C GLN A 334 -1.65 3.63 -10.31
N LEU A 335 -2.10 3.15 -11.47
CA LEU A 335 -1.24 3.00 -12.64
C LEU A 335 -0.68 4.34 -13.12
N GLN A 336 -1.46 5.43 -13.02
CA GLN A 336 -0.97 6.76 -13.33
C GLN A 336 0.09 7.24 -12.34
N ASP A 337 -0.09 6.98 -11.04
CA ASP A 337 0.92 7.29 -10.01
C ASP A 337 2.20 6.47 -10.25
N ILE A 338 2.08 5.17 -10.53
CA ILE A 338 3.21 4.30 -10.88
C ILE A 338 3.97 4.87 -12.08
N LYS A 339 3.25 5.27 -13.13
CA LYS A 339 3.87 5.88 -14.33
C LYS A 339 4.62 7.15 -13.95
N ASN A 340 3.96 8.09 -13.29
CA ASN A 340 4.55 9.39 -12.95
C ASN A 340 5.78 9.24 -12.03
N VAL A 341 5.70 8.37 -11.03
CA VAL A 341 6.74 8.24 -10.02
C VAL A 341 7.85 7.27 -10.45
N ILE A 342 7.50 6.04 -10.80
CA ILE A 342 8.52 5.02 -11.06
C ILE A 342 9.08 5.18 -12.47
N ILE A 343 8.22 5.35 -13.49
CA ILE A 343 8.69 5.40 -14.87
C ILE A 343 9.27 6.77 -15.19
N ASP A 344 8.50 7.84 -15.01
CA ASP A 344 8.93 9.17 -15.48
C ASP A 344 9.98 9.77 -14.55
N LYS A 345 9.79 9.70 -13.25
CA LYS A 345 10.73 10.34 -12.30
C LYS A 345 11.95 9.45 -11.99
N TYR A 346 11.77 8.16 -11.71
CA TYR A 346 12.90 7.32 -11.27
C TYR A 346 13.66 6.70 -12.44
N ILE A 347 12.98 6.16 -13.44
CA ILE A 347 13.63 5.50 -14.58
C ILE A 347 14.09 6.56 -15.59
N ASN A 348 13.17 7.36 -16.14
CA ASN A 348 13.48 8.37 -17.16
C ASN A 348 14.33 9.50 -16.58
N GLY A 349 14.05 9.98 -15.36
CA GLY A 349 14.89 10.98 -14.70
C GLY A 349 16.34 10.55 -14.55
N ARG A 350 16.59 9.27 -14.23
CA ARG A 350 17.95 8.72 -14.18
C ARG A 350 18.62 8.65 -15.56
N ARG A 351 17.85 8.31 -16.60
CA ARG A 351 18.33 8.37 -17.98
C ARG A 351 18.80 9.78 -18.33
N GLU A 352 18.04 10.79 -17.98
CA GLU A 352 18.37 12.20 -18.18
C GLU A 352 19.65 12.61 -17.41
N GLU A 353 19.81 12.16 -16.17
CA GLU A 353 21.04 12.36 -15.38
C GLU A 353 22.28 11.76 -16.08
N TYR A 354 22.14 10.57 -16.67
CA TYR A 354 23.22 9.95 -17.46
C TYR A 354 23.54 10.73 -18.72
N ILE A 355 22.55 11.22 -19.46
CA ILE A 355 22.75 12.07 -20.66
C ILE A 355 23.48 13.37 -20.27
N ALA A 356 23.02 14.06 -19.24
CA ALA A 356 23.65 15.29 -18.77
C ALA A 356 25.12 15.07 -18.33
N THR A 357 25.41 13.92 -17.74
CA THR A 357 26.78 13.53 -17.37
C THR A 357 27.65 13.31 -18.61
N LEU A 358 27.14 12.61 -19.64
CA LEU A 358 27.85 12.43 -20.91
C LEU A 358 28.16 13.77 -21.60
N GLU A 359 27.19 14.67 -21.68
CA GLU A 359 27.37 15.99 -22.24
C GLU A 359 28.46 16.77 -21.52
N THR A 360 28.49 16.71 -20.17
CA THR A 360 29.50 17.34 -19.36
C THR A 360 30.92 16.77 -19.64
N LEU A 361 31.05 15.45 -19.77
CA LEU A 361 32.29 14.78 -20.10
C LEU A 361 32.76 15.13 -21.52
N ASN A 362 31.86 15.26 -22.51
CA ASN A 362 32.18 15.65 -23.88
C ASN A 362 32.66 17.11 -23.98
N ASN A 363 32.02 18.01 -23.23
CA ASN A 363 32.39 19.43 -23.22
C ASN A 363 33.73 19.67 -22.55
N ASN A 364 34.13 18.85 -21.60
CA ASN A 364 35.45 18.97 -20.94
C ASN A 364 36.60 18.48 -21.83
N GLU A 365 36.36 17.45 -22.66
CA GLU A 365 37.39 17.02 -23.65
C GLU A 365 37.63 18.05 -24.75
N ASN A 366 36.61 18.81 -25.14
CA ASN A 366 36.75 19.85 -26.19
C ASN A 366 37.46 21.12 -25.70
N LYS A 367 37.72 21.23 -24.38
CA LYS A 367 38.45 22.37 -23.77
C LYS A 367 39.90 22.10 -23.44
N GLU A 368 40.34 20.84 -23.47
CA GLU A 368 41.75 20.40 -23.35
C GLU A 368 42.37 20.14 -24.74
#